data_ee317527483b2fe4fea81928f7bf4e6f
#
_entry.id   ee317527483b2fe4fea81928f7bf4e6f
#
_cell.length_a   1.000
_cell.length_b   1.000
_cell.length_c   1.000
_cell.angle_alpha   90.00
_cell.angle_beta   90.00
_cell.angle_gamma   90.00
#
_symmetry.space_group_name_H-M   'P 1'
#
loop_
_entity.id
_entity.type
_entity.pdbx_description
1 polymer ?
#
loop_
_entity_poly.entity_id
_entity_poly.type
_entity_poly.pdbx_seq_one_letter_code
_entity_poly.pdbx_strand_id
1 'polypeptide(L)'
;MINKIGKVRTWVIPSVLTFFTFILFKYICFVGYVPTSSMEPTLKTGSYIIGTRVYDDLHSGDIVVFKKDGLLLVKRIYGCPGDVIDRSGLKYMKNTPIPMFEEPVITVPENHYFLLGDNTDDSWDSRYWEEPFVSIQSIVAKLYIT
;
A
#
# COMPACT_ATOMS: atom_id res chain seq x y z
N MET A 1 18.39 45.49 29.26
CA MET A 1 18.97 44.43 28.42
C MET A 1 18.34 43.03 28.60
N ILE A 2 17.34 42.89 29.47
CA ILE A 2 16.77 41.58 29.90
C ILE A 2 15.61 41.08 29.00
N ASN A 3 15.04 41.92 28.12
CA ASN A 3 13.82 41.61 27.40
C ASN A 3 13.98 40.90 26.01
N LYS A 4 15.20 40.80 25.48
CA LYS A 4 15.40 40.13 24.16
C LYS A 4 15.46 38.61 24.28
N ILE A 5 16.07 38.08 25.36
CA ILE A 5 16.25 36.63 25.57
C ILE A 5 14.91 35.95 25.85
N GLY A 6 14.02 36.61 26.58
CA GLY A 6 12.65 36.08 26.84
C GLY A 6 11.82 35.93 25.58
N LYS A 7 11.86 36.91 24.67
CA LYS A 7 11.10 36.86 23.40
C LYS A 7 11.60 35.80 22.43
N VAL A 8 12.90 35.57 22.35
CA VAL A 8 13.49 34.52 21.50
C VAL A 8 13.05 33.14 22.01
N ARG A 9 13.10 32.89 23.31
CA ARG A 9 12.70 31.64 23.94
C ARG A 9 11.20 31.34 23.72
N THR A 10 10.33 32.36 23.65
CA THR A 10 8.90 32.22 23.43
C THR A 10 8.57 31.65 22.05
N TRP A 11 9.37 31.93 21.02
CA TRP A 11 9.13 31.43 19.66
C TRP A 11 9.93 30.18 19.31
N VAL A 12 11.07 29.94 19.95
CA VAL A 12 11.91 28.77 19.67
C VAL A 12 11.20 27.46 20.01
N ILE A 13 10.58 27.39 21.17
CA ILE A 13 9.89 26.17 21.63
C ILE A 13 8.74 25.78 20.67
N PRO A 14 7.78 26.67 20.33
CA PRO A 14 6.73 26.34 19.35
C PRO A 14 7.30 25.94 17.98
N SER A 15 8.32 26.62 17.50
CA SER A 15 8.94 26.31 16.20
C SER A 15 9.59 24.92 16.20
N VAL A 16 10.30 24.57 17.26
CA VAL A 16 10.89 23.24 17.41
C VAL A 16 9.80 22.15 17.48
N LEU A 17 8.77 22.37 18.27
CA LEU A 17 7.64 21.44 18.36
C LEU A 17 6.94 21.25 17.01
N THR A 18 6.66 22.34 16.30
CA THR A 18 6.05 22.30 14.96
C THR A 18 6.93 21.54 13.97
N PHE A 19 8.23 21.78 13.99
CA PHE A 19 9.19 21.07 13.14
C PHE A 19 9.21 19.57 13.43
N PHE A 20 9.27 19.19 14.70
CA PHE A 20 9.22 17.78 15.10
C PHE A 20 7.90 17.12 14.76
N THR A 21 6.77 17.81 14.96
CA THR A 21 5.44 17.30 14.57
C THR A 21 5.36 17.08 13.05
N PHE A 22 5.89 18.02 12.26
CA PHE A 22 5.92 17.88 10.79
C PHE A 22 6.79 16.69 10.35
N ILE A 23 7.97 16.55 10.95
CA ILE A 23 8.86 15.41 10.69
C ILE A 23 8.16 14.09 11.02
N LEU A 24 7.58 14.00 12.22
CA LEU A 24 6.86 12.82 12.69
C LEU A 24 5.72 12.45 11.71
N PHE A 25 4.92 13.46 11.32
CA PHE A 25 3.83 13.26 10.37
C PHE A 25 4.34 12.75 9.02
N LYS A 26 5.42 13.33 8.48
CA LYS A 26 6.04 12.94 7.22
C LYS A 26 6.52 11.48 7.21
N TYR A 27 7.06 10.99 8.33
CA TYR A 27 7.61 9.63 8.42
C TYR A 27 6.59 8.58 8.86
N ILE A 28 5.53 8.98 9.53
CA ILE A 28 4.48 8.05 10.00
C ILE A 28 3.30 8.02 9.04
N CYS A 29 2.80 9.17 8.62
CA CYS A 29 1.59 9.23 7.81
C CYS A 29 1.87 9.07 6.32
N PHE A 30 0.94 8.41 5.66
CA PHE A 30 0.83 8.36 4.21
C PHE A 30 -0.51 8.96 3.80
N VAL A 31 -0.49 9.85 2.83
CA VAL A 31 -1.70 10.38 2.17
C VAL A 31 -1.57 10.13 0.69
N GLY A 32 -2.58 9.54 0.08
CA GLY A 32 -2.62 9.24 -1.34
C GLY A 32 -3.97 9.59 -1.96
N TYR A 33 -3.99 9.66 -3.29
CA TYR A 33 -5.18 9.83 -4.11
C TYR A 33 -5.43 8.55 -4.89
N VAL A 34 -6.69 8.12 -5.03
CA VAL A 34 -7.11 6.90 -5.73
C VAL A 34 -7.58 7.26 -7.14
N PRO A 35 -6.75 7.09 -8.18
CA PRO A 35 -7.10 7.49 -9.54
C PRO A 35 -7.92 6.44 -10.31
N THR A 36 -7.99 5.21 -9.85
CA THR A 36 -8.57 4.06 -10.57
C THR A 36 -9.59 3.31 -9.73
N SER A 37 -10.46 2.58 -10.39
CA SER A 37 -11.52 1.76 -9.81
C SER A 37 -11.07 0.39 -9.29
N SER A 38 -9.78 0.05 -9.40
CA SER A 38 -9.27 -1.30 -9.11
C SER A 38 -9.51 -1.80 -7.68
N MET A 39 -9.79 -0.89 -6.74
CA MET A 39 -10.09 -1.19 -5.33
C MET A 39 -11.56 -0.91 -4.96
N GLU A 40 -12.42 -0.63 -5.93
CA GLU A 40 -13.86 -0.52 -5.66
C GLU A 40 -14.48 -1.89 -5.31
N PRO A 41 -15.47 -1.89 -4.43
CA PRO A 41 -16.14 -0.75 -3.78
C PRO A 41 -15.40 -0.22 -2.52
N THR A 42 -14.34 -0.86 -2.07
CA THR A 42 -13.65 -0.52 -0.81
C THR A 42 -13.02 0.88 -0.85
N LEU A 43 -12.35 1.21 -1.95
CA LEU A 43 -11.79 2.54 -2.20
C LEU A 43 -12.44 3.12 -3.44
N LYS A 44 -13.18 4.21 -3.27
CA LYS A 44 -13.83 4.89 -4.40
C LYS A 44 -12.81 5.66 -5.24
N THR A 45 -12.93 5.55 -6.55
CA THR A 45 -12.20 6.40 -7.50
C THR A 45 -12.41 7.88 -7.15
N GLY A 46 -11.34 8.66 -7.16
CA GLY A 46 -11.38 10.09 -6.84
C GLY A 46 -11.27 10.40 -5.35
N SER A 47 -11.23 9.41 -4.47
CA SER A 47 -11.09 9.62 -3.03
C SER A 47 -9.63 9.78 -2.59
N TYR A 48 -9.44 10.36 -1.41
CA TYR A 48 -8.16 10.38 -0.71
C TYR A 48 -8.12 9.25 0.30
N ILE A 49 -6.94 8.67 0.46
CA ILE A 49 -6.66 7.61 1.43
C ILE A 49 -5.61 8.07 2.42
N ILE A 50 -5.74 7.60 3.65
CA ILE A 50 -4.77 7.83 4.72
C ILE A 50 -4.30 6.48 5.23
N GLY A 51 -3.01 6.35 5.40
CA GLY A 51 -2.37 5.16 5.92
C GLY A 51 -1.18 5.48 6.82
N THR A 52 -0.52 4.46 7.28
CA THR A 52 0.70 4.59 8.06
C THR A 52 1.88 3.90 7.37
N ARG A 53 3.05 4.51 7.51
CA ARG A 53 4.34 3.93 7.08
C ARG A 53 4.96 3.04 8.15
N VAL A 54 4.44 3.14 9.37
CA VAL A 54 4.83 2.31 10.50
C VAL A 54 3.70 1.33 10.73
N TYR A 55 3.94 0.05 10.46
CA TYR A 55 2.97 -1.03 10.59
C TYR A 55 3.67 -2.27 11.14
N ASP A 56 2.89 -3.06 11.84
CA ASP A 56 3.31 -4.37 12.33
C ASP A 56 3.30 -5.39 11.18
N ASP A 57 3.25 -6.68 11.49
CA ASP A 57 3.17 -7.75 10.50
C ASP A 57 1.99 -7.54 9.54
N LEU A 58 2.24 -7.89 8.29
CA LEU A 58 1.25 -7.81 7.22
C LEU A 58 0.53 -9.15 7.07
N HIS A 59 -0.79 -9.10 6.99
CA HIS A 59 -1.64 -10.28 6.93
C HIS A 59 -2.53 -10.26 5.68
N SER A 60 -3.04 -11.43 5.32
CA SER A 60 -4.08 -11.53 4.30
C SER A 60 -5.29 -10.66 4.68
N GLY A 61 -5.80 -9.89 3.71
CA GLY A 61 -6.85 -8.91 3.91
C GLY A 61 -6.38 -7.47 4.10
N ASP A 62 -5.13 -7.25 4.48
CA ASP A 62 -4.57 -5.89 4.62
C ASP A 62 -4.52 -5.16 3.28
N ILE A 63 -4.84 -3.86 3.29
CA ILE A 63 -4.69 -3.01 2.12
C ILE A 63 -3.36 -2.26 2.23
N VAL A 64 -2.53 -2.39 1.21
CA VAL A 64 -1.19 -1.81 1.19
C VAL A 64 -0.96 -0.92 -0.01
N VAL A 65 -0.16 0.11 0.21
CA VAL A 65 0.41 0.95 -0.84
C VAL A 65 1.84 0.48 -1.11
N PHE A 66 2.18 0.23 -2.34
CA PHE A 66 3.49 -0.27 -2.72
C PHE A 66 3.99 0.36 -4.02
N LYS A 67 5.30 0.24 -4.27
CA LYS A 67 5.93 0.67 -5.50
C LYS A 67 6.11 -0.51 -6.44
N LYS A 68 5.68 -0.36 -7.69
CA LYS A 68 5.95 -1.29 -8.80
C LYS A 68 6.12 -0.48 -10.09
N ASP A 69 7.19 -0.76 -10.82
CA ASP A 69 7.51 -0.12 -12.11
C ASP A 69 7.48 1.42 -12.05
N GLY A 70 7.97 1.99 -10.95
CA GLY A 70 7.99 3.44 -10.72
C GLY A 70 6.67 4.07 -10.30
N LEU A 71 5.59 3.29 -10.24
CA LEU A 71 4.26 3.74 -9.83
C LEU A 71 3.96 3.37 -8.37
N LEU A 72 3.12 4.17 -7.72
CA LEU A 72 2.47 3.82 -6.46
C LEU A 72 1.13 3.17 -6.76
N LEU A 73 0.97 1.93 -6.30
CA LEU A 73 -0.24 1.14 -6.46
C LEU A 73 -0.84 0.83 -5.10
N VAL A 74 -2.15 0.61 -5.07
CA VAL A 74 -2.90 0.18 -3.87
C VAL A 74 -3.59 -1.13 -4.19
N LYS A 75 -3.36 -2.15 -3.39
CA LYS A 75 -3.98 -3.48 -3.52
C LYS A 75 -4.18 -4.11 -2.14
N ARG A 76 -4.95 -5.20 -2.12
CA ARG A 76 -5.16 -6.03 -0.93
C ARG A 76 -4.21 -7.23 -0.95
N ILE A 77 -3.65 -7.56 0.20
CA ILE A 77 -2.88 -8.79 0.39
C ILE A 77 -3.86 -9.97 0.31
N TYR A 78 -3.66 -10.82 -0.67
CA TYR A 78 -4.38 -12.07 -0.85
C TYR A 78 -3.57 -13.24 -0.30
N GLY A 79 -2.27 -13.31 -0.63
CA GLY A 79 -1.36 -14.35 -0.15
C GLY A 79 -0.18 -13.78 0.59
N CYS A 80 0.14 -14.38 1.72
CA CYS A 80 1.29 -14.10 2.58
C CYS A 80 2.44 -15.10 2.31
N PRO A 81 3.67 -14.83 2.79
CA PRO A 81 4.79 -15.76 2.69
C PRO A 81 4.41 -17.19 3.10
N GLY A 82 4.72 -18.17 2.26
CA GLY A 82 4.39 -19.58 2.46
C GLY A 82 3.01 -20.02 1.98
N ASP A 83 2.10 -19.11 1.66
CA ASP A 83 0.79 -19.46 1.13
C ASP A 83 0.90 -20.07 -0.28
N VAL A 84 0.05 -21.08 -0.54
CA VAL A 84 -0.06 -21.73 -1.84
C VAL A 84 -1.25 -21.12 -2.59
N ILE A 85 -1.00 -20.57 -3.76
CA ILE A 85 -1.99 -19.88 -4.60
C ILE A 85 -2.26 -20.73 -5.84
N ASP A 86 -3.49 -21.22 -5.97
CA ASP A 86 -3.98 -21.80 -7.23
C ASP A 86 -4.52 -20.67 -8.13
N ARG A 87 -3.73 -20.27 -9.12
CA ARG A 87 -4.09 -19.21 -10.05
C ARG A 87 -5.24 -19.60 -10.97
N SER A 88 -5.43 -20.89 -11.23
CA SER A 88 -6.54 -21.37 -12.08
C SER A 88 -7.92 -21.18 -11.43
N GLY A 89 -7.97 -21.17 -10.10
CA GLY A 89 -9.18 -20.92 -9.32
C GLY A 89 -9.53 -19.45 -9.13
N LEU A 90 -8.65 -18.53 -9.53
CA LEU A 90 -8.90 -17.09 -9.36
C LEU A 90 -9.87 -16.56 -10.41
N LYS A 91 -10.65 -15.56 -10.02
CA LYS A 91 -11.51 -14.83 -10.96
C LYS A 91 -10.67 -13.83 -11.77
N TYR A 92 -10.83 -13.83 -13.08
CA TYR A 92 -10.14 -12.94 -14.03
C TYR A 92 -11.13 -11.93 -14.65
N MET A 93 -10.61 -10.84 -15.21
CA MET A 93 -11.42 -9.86 -15.94
C MET A 93 -12.09 -10.51 -17.15
N LYS A 94 -13.37 -10.20 -17.39
CA LYS A 94 -14.20 -10.87 -18.39
C LYS A 94 -13.68 -10.81 -19.83
N ASN A 95 -13.05 -9.70 -20.21
CA ASN A 95 -12.63 -9.43 -21.58
C ASN A 95 -11.10 -9.44 -21.74
N THR A 96 -10.37 -9.99 -20.78
CA THR A 96 -8.91 -10.07 -20.81
C THR A 96 -8.52 -11.54 -20.90
N PRO A 97 -7.60 -11.88 -21.82
CA PRO A 97 -7.08 -13.24 -21.87
C PRO A 97 -6.50 -13.67 -20.53
N ILE A 98 -6.88 -14.86 -20.09
CA ILE A 98 -6.26 -15.46 -18.90
C ILE A 98 -4.80 -15.78 -19.27
N PRO A 99 -3.81 -15.31 -18.50
CA PRO A 99 -2.42 -15.65 -18.78
C PRO A 99 -2.22 -17.18 -18.78
N MET A 100 -1.46 -17.66 -19.77
CA MET A 100 -1.02 -19.05 -19.76
C MET A 100 0.10 -19.19 -18.74
N PHE A 101 -0.16 -19.97 -17.70
CA PHE A 101 0.82 -20.23 -16.66
C PHE A 101 1.49 -21.58 -16.91
N GLU A 102 2.81 -21.59 -16.91
CA GLU A 102 3.57 -22.85 -16.86
C GLU A 102 3.28 -23.61 -15.57
N GLU A 103 3.17 -22.86 -14.45
CA GLU A 103 2.81 -23.38 -13.14
C GLU A 103 1.53 -22.70 -12.64
N PRO A 104 0.38 -23.38 -12.68
CA PRO A 104 -0.86 -22.80 -12.19
C PRO A 104 -0.90 -22.66 -10.66
N VAL A 105 -0.15 -23.50 -9.94
CA VAL A 105 -0.04 -23.44 -8.49
C VAL A 105 1.33 -22.91 -8.11
N ILE A 106 1.35 -21.82 -7.36
CA ILE A 106 2.58 -21.13 -6.93
C ILE A 106 2.60 -20.97 -5.41
N THR A 107 3.79 -20.98 -4.83
CA THR A 107 3.98 -20.65 -3.40
C THR A 107 4.55 -19.24 -3.27
N VAL A 108 3.95 -18.45 -2.39
CA VAL A 108 4.44 -17.10 -2.11
C VAL A 108 5.80 -17.18 -1.42
N PRO A 109 6.86 -16.58 -2.00
CA PRO A 109 8.19 -16.63 -1.40
C PRO A 109 8.27 -15.86 -0.08
N GLU A 110 9.30 -16.15 0.71
CA GLU A 110 9.61 -15.36 1.91
C GLU A 110 9.77 -13.88 1.58
N ASN A 111 9.26 -13.01 2.47
CA ASN A 111 9.27 -11.57 2.31
C ASN A 111 8.55 -11.03 1.06
N HIS A 112 7.65 -11.81 0.47
CA HIS A 112 6.83 -11.41 -0.66
C HIS A 112 5.35 -11.63 -0.38
N TYR A 113 4.52 -10.95 -1.16
CA TYR A 113 3.07 -10.98 -1.05
C TYR A 113 2.44 -11.11 -2.43
N PHE A 114 1.31 -11.79 -2.49
CA PHE A 114 0.46 -11.84 -3.68
C PHE A 114 -0.71 -10.88 -3.47
N LEU A 115 -0.84 -9.89 -4.35
CA LEU A 115 -1.73 -8.74 -4.15
C LEU A 115 -2.82 -8.70 -5.20
N LEU A 116 -4.07 -8.51 -4.77
CA LEU A 116 -5.24 -8.40 -5.65
C LEU A 116 -5.96 -7.07 -5.44
N GLY A 117 -6.59 -6.58 -6.51
CA GLY A 117 -7.57 -5.52 -6.40
C GLY A 117 -8.94 -6.06 -6.02
N ASP A 118 -9.70 -5.28 -5.26
CA ASP A 118 -11.04 -5.65 -4.81
C ASP A 118 -12.04 -5.68 -5.98
N ASN A 119 -11.83 -4.80 -6.98
CA ASN A 119 -12.57 -4.82 -8.23
C ASN A 119 -11.96 -5.81 -9.22
N THR A 120 -12.38 -7.05 -9.12
CA THR A 120 -11.85 -8.14 -9.95
C THR A 120 -12.02 -7.91 -11.45
N ASP A 121 -13.04 -7.18 -11.86
CA ASP A 121 -13.36 -6.95 -13.28
C ASP A 121 -12.59 -5.76 -13.87
N ASP A 122 -11.87 -4.98 -13.02
CA ASP A 122 -11.08 -3.80 -13.43
C ASP A 122 -9.79 -3.63 -12.59
N SER A 123 -9.07 -4.72 -12.38
CA SER A 123 -7.80 -4.68 -11.65
C SER A 123 -6.70 -5.44 -12.37
N TRP A 124 -5.67 -4.69 -12.77
CA TRP A 124 -4.40 -5.26 -13.22
C TRP A 124 -3.50 -5.44 -11.99
N ASP A 125 -3.30 -6.71 -11.58
CA ASP A 125 -2.64 -7.07 -10.33
C ASP A 125 -1.83 -8.37 -10.45
N SER A 126 -1.45 -9.00 -9.35
CA SER A 126 -0.62 -10.21 -9.30
C SER A 126 -1.10 -11.36 -10.19
N ARG A 127 -2.36 -11.36 -10.59
CA ARG A 127 -2.90 -12.36 -11.55
C ARG A 127 -2.32 -12.22 -12.95
N TYR A 128 -1.89 -11.02 -13.31
CA TYR A 128 -1.52 -10.67 -14.68
C TYR A 128 -0.04 -10.31 -14.83
N TRP A 129 0.66 -10.03 -13.73
CA TRP A 129 2.06 -9.63 -13.79
C TRP A 129 2.96 -10.82 -14.10
N GLU A 130 4.00 -10.59 -14.88
CA GLU A 130 5.06 -11.55 -15.15
C GLU A 130 5.75 -11.97 -13.85
N GLU A 131 6.10 -10.97 -13.01
CA GLU A 131 6.55 -11.16 -11.64
C GLU A 131 5.36 -10.93 -10.69
N PRO A 132 4.64 -12.01 -10.27
CA PRO A 132 3.38 -11.87 -9.54
C PRO A 132 3.56 -11.44 -8.09
N PHE A 133 4.76 -11.54 -7.55
CA PHE A 133 5.03 -11.28 -6.15
C PHE A 133 5.57 -9.86 -5.93
N VAL A 134 5.15 -9.24 -4.83
CA VAL A 134 5.61 -7.93 -4.38
C VAL A 134 6.43 -8.09 -3.12
N SER A 135 7.68 -7.63 -3.16
CA SER A 135 8.57 -7.67 -1.99
C SER A 135 8.07 -6.73 -0.89
N ILE A 136 8.24 -7.14 0.36
CA ILE A 136 7.95 -6.31 1.54
C ILE A 136 8.67 -4.95 1.48
N GLN A 137 9.87 -4.89 0.89
CA GLN A 137 10.65 -3.66 0.73
C GLN A 137 9.98 -2.65 -0.21
N SER A 138 9.10 -3.12 -1.09
CA SER A 138 8.33 -2.26 -1.99
C SER A 138 7.10 -1.66 -1.31
N ILE A 139 6.67 -2.19 -0.17
CA ILE A 139 5.49 -1.73 0.55
C ILE A 139 5.83 -0.42 1.30
N VAL A 140 5.07 0.62 1.00
CA VAL A 140 5.29 1.99 1.48
C VAL A 140 4.42 2.33 2.67
N ALA A 141 3.20 1.80 2.71
CA ALA A 141 2.23 2.08 3.77
C ALA A 141 1.15 1.00 3.84
N LYS A 142 0.55 0.86 5.02
CA LYS A 142 -0.64 0.06 5.27
C LYS A 142 -1.82 0.99 5.54
N LEU A 143 -2.99 0.67 4.98
CA LEU A 143 -4.23 1.40 5.24
C LEU A 143 -5.03 0.69 6.34
N TYR A 144 -5.52 1.45 7.30
CA TYR A 144 -6.49 0.99 8.30
C TYR A 144 -7.86 1.52 7.90
N ILE A 145 -8.61 0.70 7.19
CA ILE A 145 -9.97 1.02 6.75
C ILE A 145 -10.91 0.14 7.58
N THR A 146 -11.81 0.78 8.28
CA THR A 146 -12.90 0.14 9.03
C THR A 146 -14.16 0.13 8.19
#